data_8f48da2d46c19749a204003c4e8bd74e
#
_entry.id   8f48da2d46c19749a204003c4e8bd74e
#
_cell.length_a   1.000
_cell.length_b   1.000
_cell.length_c   1.000
_cell.angle_alpha   90.00
_cell.angle_beta   90.00
_cell.angle_gamma   90.00
#
_symmetry.space_group_name_H-M   'P 1'
#
loop_
_entity.id
_entity.type
_entity.pdbx_description
1 polymer ?
#
loop_
_entity_poly.entity_id
_entity_poly.type
_entity_poly.pdbx_seq_one_letter_code
_entity_poly.pdbx_strand_id
1 'polypeptide(L)'
;MKRAIAVCVGLLATVVTAAAEPPVAIVEDVQGKVTGAELMDYLTPKTVIKLGADSSIVISYLKSCRREKIAGIGTVIVGTDESLVHLASVKDEKTECDASHAHATAKETSEVAATVVRSYAPIKPQLTLYGTSPLVQATGRGTLIVERLDEAGERQQIELDGKQAKGKFYDFAVNNKALTPGGVYSAKFKSSQIIFKVDAQARPGAAPMLSRLVQMD
;
A
#
# COMPACT_ATOMS: atom_id res chain seq x y z
N MET A 1 -21.26 5.63 69.93
CA MET A 1 -20.99 6.31 68.65
C MET A 1 -19.96 5.41 67.88
N LYS A 2 -20.45 4.62 66.91
CA LYS A 2 -19.63 3.73 66.08
C LYS A 2 -19.48 4.36 64.69
N ARG A 3 -18.29 4.82 64.27
CA ARG A 3 -18.00 5.32 62.94
C ARG A 3 -17.64 4.16 62.01
N ALA A 4 -18.48 3.92 61.00
CA ALA A 4 -18.18 2.97 59.95
C ALA A 4 -17.35 3.72 58.86
N ILE A 5 -16.16 3.22 58.55
CA ILE A 5 -15.31 3.71 57.46
C ILE A 5 -15.64 2.82 56.24
N ALA A 6 -16.24 3.43 55.24
CA ALA A 6 -16.48 2.77 53.94
C ALA A 6 -15.20 2.92 53.07
N VAL A 7 -14.53 1.82 52.77
CA VAL A 7 -13.41 1.75 51.86
C VAL A 7 -13.96 1.51 50.44
N CYS A 8 -13.94 2.54 49.58
CA CYS A 8 -14.23 2.40 48.16
C CYS A 8 -12.97 1.87 47.44
N VAL A 9 -12.96 0.61 47.08
CA VAL A 9 -11.95 0.02 46.20
C VAL A 9 -12.32 0.38 44.75
N GLY A 10 -11.61 1.37 44.18
CA GLY A 10 -11.73 1.73 42.78
C GLY A 10 -11.05 0.71 41.89
N LEU A 11 -11.82 -0.03 41.08
CA LEU A 11 -11.30 -0.92 40.03
C LEU A 11 -10.81 -0.07 38.87
N LEU A 12 -9.49 0.10 38.72
CA LEU A 12 -8.88 0.67 37.50
C LEU A 12 -8.92 -0.39 36.39
N ALA A 13 -9.86 -0.27 35.49
CA ALA A 13 -9.88 -1.05 34.26
C ALA A 13 -8.79 -0.50 33.29
N THR A 14 -7.68 -1.19 33.18
CA THR A 14 -6.66 -0.90 32.14
C THR A 14 -7.19 -1.33 30.77
N VAL A 15 -7.54 -0.37 29.93
CA VAL A 15 -7.88 -0.63 28.53
C VAL A 15 -6.58 -0.91 27.78
N VAL A 16 -6.32 -2.16 27.50
CA VAL A 16 -5.22 -2.58 26.61
C VAL A 16 -5.69 -2.30 25.17
N THR A 17 -5.19 -1.21 24.57
CA THR A 17 -5.36 -0.97 23.14
C THR A 17 -4.50 -1.97 22.38
N ALA A 18 -5.14 -2.98 21.76
CA ALA A 18 -4.46 -3.87 20.83
C ALA A 18 -4.02 -3.03 19.63
N ALA A 19 -2.71 -2.82 19.46
CA ALA A 19 -2.15 -2.22 18.25
C ALA A 19 -2.45 -3.16 17.08
N ALA A 20 -3.08 -2.64 16.02
CA ALA A 20 -3.30 -3.40 14.79
C ALA A 20 -1.94 -3.80 14.21
N GLU A 21 -1.79 -5.08 13.87
CA GLU A 21 -0.57 -5.60 13.25
C GLU A 21 -0.41 -4.97 11.85
N PRO A 22 0.78 -4.44 11.49
CA PRO A 22 0.97 -3.77 10.21
C PRO A 22 0.80 -4.75 9.04
N PRO A 23 0.30 -4.29 7.89
CA PRO A 23 0.17 -5.13 6.72
C PRO A 23 1.54 -5.55 6.20
N VAL A 24 1.64 -6.79 5.72
CA VAL A 24 2.86 -7.39 5.17
C VAL A 24 2.75 -7.68 3.68
N ALA A 25 1.55 -7.75 3.14
CA ALA A 25 1.31 -8.06 1.74
C ALA A 25 0.05 -7.36 1.20
N ILE A 26 -0.07 -7.34 -0.13
CA ILE A 26 -1.25 -6.87 -0.88
C ILE A 26 -1.72 -7.96 -1.84
N VAL A 27 -3.03 -8.08 -2.02
CA VAL A 27 -3.65 -8.99 -3.01
C VAL A 27 -3.69 -8.31 -4.37
N GLU A 28 -2.98 -8.87 -5.36
CA GLU A 28 -2.91 -8.32 -6.71
C GLU A 28 -3.96 -8.88 -7.69
N ASP A 29 -4.38 -10.13 -7.49
CA ASP A 29 -5.40 -10.78 -8.33
C ASP A 29 -6.14 -11.86 -7.54
N VAL A 30 -7.40 -12.05 -7.88
CA VAL A 30 -8.26 -13.09 -7.30
C VAL A 30 -9.12 -13.67 -8.39
N GLN A 31 -9.08 -15.00 -8.57
CA GLN A 31 -9.90 -15.72 -9.55
C GLN A 31 -10.61 -16.90 -8.88
N GLY A 32 -11.84 -17.15 -9.28
CA GLY A 32 -12.65 -18.24 -8.75
C GLY A 32 -13.19 -17.97 -7.35
N LYS A 33 -13.36 -19.04 -6.54
CA LYS A 33 -13.93 -18.94 -5.20
C LYS A 33 -12.80 -18.83 -4.16
N VAL A 34 -12.52 -17.62 -3.72
CA VAL A 34 -11.57 -17.30 -2.67
C VAL A 34 -12.32 -16.73 -1.47
N THR A 35 -11.92 -17.13 -0.26
CA THR A 35 -12.52 -16.65 1.00
C THR A 35 -11.41 -16.16 1.94
N GLY A 36 -11.62 -15.02 2.58
CA GLY A 36 -10.66 -14.43 3.53
C GLY A 36 -9.76 -13.35 2.93
N ALA A 37 -9.86 -13.11 1.61
CA ALA A 37 -9.19 -12.00 0.96
C ALA A 37 -9.88 -11.62 -0.35
N GLU A 38 -9.77 -10.37 -0.75
CA GLU A 38 -10.27 -9.81 -2.00
C GLU A 38 -9.18 -9.01 -2.71
N LEU A 39 -9.40 -8.70 -3.99
CA LEU A 39 -8.50 -7.85 -4.78
C LEU A 39 -8.18 -6.54 -4.04
N MET A 40 -6.92 -6.13 -4.02
CA MET A 40 -6.40 -4.93 -3.35
C MET A 40 -6.55 -4.91 -1.82
N ASP A 41 -6.82 -6.05 -1.17
CA ASP A 41 -6.74 -6.12 0.28
C ASP A 41 -5.29 -6.11 0.75
N TYR A 42 -5.03 -5.36 1.81
CA TYR A 42 -3.82 -5.51 2.60
C TYR A 42 -3.97 -6.66 3.58
N LEU A 43 -2.98 -7.52 3.62
CA LEU A 43 -2.95 -8.72 4.45
C LEU A 43 -1.99 -8.53 5.63
N THR A 44 -2.45 -8.89 6.82
CA THR A 44 -1.61 -8.99 8.01
C THR A 44 -1.08 -10.42 8.18
N PRO A 45 0.02 -10.63 8.92
CA PRO A 45 0.49 -11.96 9.24
C PRO A 45 -0.62 -12.82 9.87
N LYS A 46 -0.58 -14.14 9.62
CA LYS A 46 -1.56 -15.13 10.09
C LYS A 46 -2.94 -15.03 9.46
N THR A 47 -3.19 -14.11 8.53
CA THR A 47 -4.43 -14.11 7.74
C THR A 47 -4.57 -15.46 7.04
N VAL A 48 -5.75 -16.08 7.17
CA VAL A 48 -6.07 -17.38 6.56
C VAL A 48 -6.96 -17.17 5.35
N ILE A 49 -6.52 -17.66 4.20
CA ILE A 49 -7.23 -17.57 2.92
C ILE A 49 -7.54 -19.01 2.46
N LYS A 50 -8.78 -19.25 2.04
CA LYS A 50 -9.21 -20.55 1.51
C LYS A 50 -9.49 -20.43 0.01
N LEU A 51 -8.90 -21.35 -0.75
CA LEU A 51 -9.07 -21.48 -2.20
C LEU A 51 -9.99 -22.66 -2.50
N GLY A 52 -11.01 -22.44 -3.30
CA GLY A 52 -11.88 -23.47 -3.85
C GLY A 52 -11.30 -24.15 -5.10
N ALA A 53 -12.10 -25.00 -5.74
CA ALA A 53 -11.71 -25.59 -7.02
C ALA A 53 -11.52 -24.47 -8.07
N ASP A 54 -10.54 -24.65 -8.96
CA ASP A 54 -10.23 -23.73 -10.08
C ASP A 54 -10.04 -22.28 -9.64
N SER A 55 -9.54 -22.09 -8.42
CA SER A 55 -9.30 -20.77 -7.86
C SER A 55 -7.82 -20.43 -7.84
N SER A 56 -7.53 -19.14 -7.94
CA SER A 56 -6.17 -18.63 -7.73
C SER A 56 -6.18 -17.27 -7.04
N ILE A 57 -5.08 -16.98 -6.35
CA ILE A 57 -4.80 -15.68 -5.75
C ILE A 57 -3.35 -15.29 -6.05
N VAL A 58 -3.12 -14.00 -6.26
CA VAL A 58 -1.77 -13.43 -6.36
C VAL A 58 -1.55 -12.51 -5.18
N ILE A 59 -0.50 -12.79 -4.41
CA ILE A 59 -0.12 -12.04 -3.21
C ILE A 59 1.29 -11.48 -3.41
N SER A 60 1.46 -10.18 -3.16
CA SER A 60 2.76 -9.50 -3.22
C SER A 60 3.17 -9.00 -1.85
N TYR A 61 4.34 -9.44 -1.39
CA TYR A 61 4.90 -9.11 -0.07
C TYR A 61 5.65 -7.79 -0.10
N LEU A 62 5.24 -6.83 0.74
CA LEU A 62 5.72 -5.45 0.75
C LEU A 62 7.23 -5.33 1.02
N LYS A 63 7.77 -6.16 1.91
CA LYS A 63 9.17 -6.10 2.33
C LYS A 63 10.10 -6.94 1.48
N SER A 64 9.69 -8.17 1.16
CA SER A 64 10.54 -9.12 0.43
C SER A 64 10.50 -8.92 -1.09
N CYS A 65 9.55 -8.10 -1.61
CA CYS A 65 9.27 -7.97 -3.04
C CYS A 65 8.95 -9.32 -3.73
N ARG A 66 8.50 -10.28 -2.93
CA ARG A 66 8.11 -11.61 -3.40
C ARG A 66 6.65 -11.58 -3.86
N ARG A 67 6.41 -12.08 -5.04
CA ARG A 67 5.10 -12.20 -5.65
C ARG A 67 4.77 -13.67 -5.81
N GLU A 68 3.71 -14.12 -5.15
CA GLU A 68 3.27 -15.50 -5.13
C GLU A 68 1.96 -15.65 -5.90
N LYS A 69 1.95 -16.49 -6.92
CA LYS A 69 0.71 -16.96 -7.56
C LYS A 69 0.38 -18.34 -6.98
N ILE A 70 -0.71 -18.43 -6.25
CA ILE A 70 -1.16 -19.64 -5.55
C ILE A 70 -2.43 -20.12 -6.24
N ALA A 71 -2.47 -21.38 -6.69
CA ALA A 71 -3.55 -21.92 -7.48
C ALA A 71 -3.96 -23.32 -7.05
N GLY A 72 -5.25 -23.64 -7.16
CA GLY A 72 -5.85 -24.94 -6.81
C GLY A 72 -6.55 -24.89 -5.46
N ILE A 73 -7.13 -26.03 -5.08
CA ILE A 73 -7.82 -26.18 -3.78
C ILE A 73 -6.80 -26.15 -2.65
N GLY A 74 -7.02 -25.33 -1.63
CA GLY A 74 -6.12 -25.32 -0.49
C GLY A 74 -6.36 -24.18 0.50
N THR A 75 -5.41 -24.07 1.44
CA THR A 75 -5.39 -23.03 2.46
C THR A 75 -4.04 -22.32 2.42
N VAL A 76 -4.10 -20.99 2.44
CA VAL A 76 -2.95 -20.11 2.49
C VAL A 76 -2.94 -19.41 3.85
N ILE A 77 -1.82 -19.46 4.54
CA ILE A 77 -1.58 -18.71 5.77
C ILE A 77 -0.51 -17.67 5.45
N VAL A 78 -0.87 -16.39 5.55
CA VAL A 78 0.02 -15.28 5.25
C VAL A 78 1.12 -15.21 6.30
N GLY A 79 2.38 -15.30 5.87
CA GLY A 79 3.54 -15.09 6.73
C GLY A 79 4.02 -13.63 6.67
N THR A 80 5.24 -13.37 7.15
CA THR A 80 5.84 -12.03 7.11
C THR A 80 6.45 -11.70 5.73
N ASP A 81 7.09 -12.68 5.11
CA ASP A 81 7.85 -12.51 3.87
C ASP A 81 7.41 -13.48 2.76
N GLU A 82 6.65 -14.53 3.12
CA GLU A 82 6.11 -15.57 2.24
C GLU A 82 4.89 -16.25 2.86
N SER A 83 4.12 -16.96 2.06
CA SER A 83 2.93 -17.74 2.51
C SER A 83 3.29 -19.18 2.87
N LEU A 84 2.63 -19.71 3.91
CA LEU A 84 2.55 -21.15 4.16
C LEU A 84 1.32 -21.69 3.42
N VAL A 85 1.52 -22.57 2.45
CA VAL A 85 0.46 -23.09 1.59
C VAL A 85 0.26 -24.58 1.81
N HIS A 86 -1.00 -25.00 2.00
CA HIS A 86 -1.42 -26.38 2.13
C HIS A 86 -2.31 -26.79 0.94
N LEU A 87 -1.97 -27.87 0.26
CA LEU A 87 -2.65 -28.54 -0.86
C LEU A 87 -2.62 -27.77 -2.19
N ALA A 88 -2.58 -26.45 -2.21
CA ALA A 88 -2.48 -25.66 -3.43
C ALA A 88 -1.03 -25.60 -3.96
N SER A 89 -0.88 -25.27 -5.24
CA SER A 89 0.43 -25.03 -5.87
C SER A 89 0.84 -23.59 -5.73
N VAL A 90 2.13 -23.33 -5.50
CA VAL A 90 2.71 -21.99 -5.43
C VAL A 90 3.71 -21.82 -6.56
N LYS A 91 3.58 -20.71 -7.29
CA LYS A 91 4.63 -20.18 -8.18
C LYS A 91 5.01 -18.82 -7.67
N ASP A 92 6.27 -18.69 -7.27
CA ASP A 92 6.82 -17.43 -6.78
C ASP A 92 7.78 -16.79 -7.79
N GLU A 93 7.86 -15.50 -7.75
CA GLU A 93 8.80 -14.68 -8.50
C GLU A 93 9.22 -13.46 -7.67
N LYS A 94 10.42 -12.96 -7.91
CA LYS A 94 10.86 -11.70 -7.32
C LYS A 94 10.46 -10.56 -8.24
N THR A 95 9.78 -9.56 -7.68
CA THR A 95 9.35 -8.36 -8.40
C THR A 95 10.25 -7.19 -8.04
N GLU A 96 10.53 -6.32 -8.98
CA GLU A 96 11.16 -5.03 -8.69
C GLU A 96 10.19 -4.19 -7.86
N CYS A 97 10.58 -3.86 -6.64
CA CYS A 97 9.84 -2.98 -5.77
C CYS A 97 10.78 -2.24 -4.82
N ASP A 98 10.32 -1.12 -4.30
CA ASP A 98 11.03 -0.39 -3.26
C ASP A 98 10.50 -0.83 -1.88
N ALA A 99 11.35 -1.48 -1.08
CA ALA A 99 10.98 -2.01 0.24
C ALA A 99 10.60 -0.92 1.27
N SER A 100 10.76 0.37 0.94
CA SER A 100 10.29 1.48 1.78
C SER A 100 8.78 1.48 1.99
N HIS A 101 8.00 0.83 1.11
CA HIS A 101 6.56 0.59 1.32
C HIS A 101 6.25 -0.17 2.63
N ALA A 102 7.19 -1.00 3.11
CA ALA A 102 6.98 -1.77 4.33
C ALA A 102 7.00 -0.91 5.61
N HIS A 103 7.42 0.34 5.52
CA HIS A 103 7.63 1.23 6.67
C HIS A 103 6.73 2.47 6.66
N ALA A 104 5.84 2.62 5.69
CA ALA A 104 4.89 3.73 5.64
C ALA A 104 3.80 3.60 6.72
N THR A 105 4.22 3.66 7.98
CA THR A 105 3.32 3.99 9.08
C THR A 105 3.18 5.51 9.10
N ALA A 106 1.95 6.00 9.26
CA ALA A 106 1.52 7.41 9.22
C ALA A 106 2.28 8.39 10.15
N LYS A 107 3.39 8.00 10.73
CA LYS A 107 4.12 8.77 11.75
C LYS A 107 5.36 9.49 11.24
N GLU A 108 5.88 9.15 10.06
CA GLU A 108 7.10 9.78 9.52
C GLU A 108 6.84 10.85 8.45
N THR A 109 5.60 11.03 7.99
CA THR A 109 5.24 12.08 7.03
C THR A 109 5.01 13.45 7.67
N SER A 110 5.07 13.57 8.99
CA SER A 110 4.70 14.80 9.73
C SER A 110 5.84 15.80 9.93
N GLU A 111 7.07 15.53 9.57
CA GLU A 111 8.22 16.43 9.86
C GLU A 111 8.85 17.12 8.64
N VAL A 112 8.24 17.06 7.47
CA VAL A 112 8.64 17.95 6.36
C VAL A 112 7.66 19.11 6.25
N ALA A 113 7.48 19.83 7.36
CA ALA A 113 6.81 21.13 7.35
C ALA A 113 7.76 22.16 6.73
N ALA A 114 7.44 22.53 5.50
CA ALA A 114 7.65 23.80 4.85
C ALA A 114 8.63 24.79 5.52
N THR A 115 9.90 24.71 5.17
CA THR A 115 10.70 25.91 5.09
C THR A 115 10.96 26.14 3.60
N VAL A 116 10.23 27.07 3.00
CA VAL A 116 10.52 27.59 1.68
C VAL A 116 11.80 28.42 1.78
N VAL A 117 12.93 27.75 1.79
CA VAL A 117 14.21 28.38 1.46
C VAL A 117 14.53 27.96 0.03
N ARG A 118 14.59 28.94 -0.85
CA ARG A 118 15.13 28.79 -2.21
C ARG A 118 16.63 28.44 -2.12
N SER A 119 16.93 27.23 -1.74
CA SER A 119 18.25 26.65 -1.95
C SER A 119 18.06 25.39 -2.77
N TYR A 120 18.91 25.20 -3.74
CA TYR A 120 18.97 24.02 -4.61
C TYR A 120 19.39 22.77 -3.81
N ALA A 121 18.62 22.41 -2.78
CA ALA A 121 18.77 21.10 -2.16
C ALA A 121 18.28 20.06 -3.17
N PRO A 122 19.04 19.01 -3.45
CA PRO A 122 18.60 17.98 -4.37
C PRO A 122 17.29 17.37 -3.86
N ILE A 123 16.28 17.35 -4.74
CA ILE A 123 14.98 16.72 -4.46
C ILE A 123 15.25 15.26 -4.18
N LYS A 124 15.02 14.80 -2.94
CA LYS A 124 15.27 13.43 -2.53
C LYS A 124 13.97 12.64 -2.61
N PRO A 125 13.82 11.69 -3.57
CA PRO A 125 12.68 10.78 -3.61
C PRO A 125 12.64 9.90 -2.36
N GLN A 126 11.43 9.67 -1.86
CA GLN A 126 11.16 8.77 -0.73
C GLN A 126 10.97 7.32 -1.21
N LEU A 127 10.67 7.15 -2.51
CA LEU A 127 10.23 5.91 -3.11
C LEU A 127 10.66 5.87 -4.59
N THR A 128 10.98 4.67 -5.10
CA THR A 128 11.22 4.40 -6.52
C THR A 128 10.12 3.49 -7.07
N LEU A 129 9.48 3.92 -8.16
CA LEU A 129 8.52 3.11 -8.91
C LEU A 129 9.21 2.47 -10.12
N TYR A 130 8.96 1.18 -10.34
CA TYR A 130 9.43 0.41 -11.49
C TYR A 130 8.34 0.22 -12.57
N GLY A 131 7.18 0.84 -12.36
CA GLY A 131 6.09 0.97 -13.33
C GLY A 131 5.75 2.44 -13.58
N THR A 132 5.42 2.81 -14.84
CA THR A 132 5.07 4.20 -15.18
C THR A 132 3.63 4.58 -14.89
N SER A 133 2.78 3.61 -14.55
CA SER A 133 1.36 3.82 -14.27
C SER A 133 1.06 3.61 -12.78
N PRO A 134 1.26 4.62 -11.91
CA PRO A 134 1.12 4.47 -10.46
C PRO A 134 -0.24 3.91 -10.03
N LEU A 135 -0.22 3.10 -8.99
CA LEU A 135 -1.39 2.74 -8.20
C LEU A 135 -1.36 3.61 -6.94
N VAL A 136 -2.15 4.68 -6.91
CA VAL A 136 -2.11 5.65 -5.82
C VAL A 136 -3.18 5.31 -4.79
N GLN A 137 -2.76 5.09 -3.55
CA GLN A 137 -3.67 4.99 -2.41
C GLN A 137 -4.01 6.40 -1.92
N ALA A 138 -5.25 6.84 -2.17
CA ALA A 138 -5.77 8.14 -1.81
C ALA A 138 -7.23 8.00 -1.37
N THR A 139 -7.46 8.00 -0.05
CA THR A 139 -8.76 7.63 0.54
C THR A 139 -9.79 8.75 0.45
N GLY A 140 -10.95 8.43 -0.14
CA GLY A 140 -12.13 9.30 -0.18
C GLY A 140 -12.11 10.30 -1.32
N ARG A 141 -12.85 11.42 -1.16
CA ARG A 141 -12.99 12.49 -2.17
C ARG A 141 -11.90 13.53 -2.06
N GLY A 142 -11.50 14.11 -3.18
CA GLY A 142 -10.54 15.21 -3.25
C GLY A 142 -9.82 15.26 -4.59
N THR A 143 -8.90 16.21 -4.73
CA THR A 143 -8.07 16.36 -5.92
C THR A 143 -6.71 15.73 -5.70
N LEU A 144 -6.36 14.73 -6.50
CA LEU A 144 -5.02 14.16 -6.59
C LEU A 144 -4.25 14.96 -7.65
N ILE A 145 -3.10 15.52 -7.26
CA ILE A 145 -2.19 16.23 -8.16
C ILE A 145 -0.89 15.43 -8.24
N VAL A 146 -0.51 15.04 -9.46
CA VAL A 146 0.80 14.44 -9.72
C VAL A 146 1.56 15.36 -10.66
N GLU A 147 2.73 15.82 -10.24
CA GLU A 147 3.52 16.83 -10.94
C GLU A 147 4.99 16.43 -10.99
N ARG A 148 5.60 16.58 -12.16
CA ARG A 148 7.03 16.37 -12.37
C ARG A 148 7.84 17.51 -11.79
N LEU A 149 8.91 17.19 -11.06
CA LEU A 149 9.70 18.17 -10.32
C LEU A 149 11.06 18.48 -10.96
N ASP A 150 11.61 17.55 -11.73
CA ASP A 150 12.91 17.67 -12.40
C ASP A 150 12.81 18.34 -13.77
N GLU A 151 11.66 18.27 -14.42
CA GLU A 151 11.35 18.96 -15.68
C GLU A 151 9.98 19.63 -15.59
N ALA A 152 9.87 20.81 -16.20
CA ALA A 152 8.59 21.53 -16.24
C ALA A 152 7.64 20.94 -17.29
N GLY A 153 6.33 20.97 -16.99
CA GLY A 153 5.25 20.74 -17.96
C GLY A 153 4.43 19.49 -17.75
N GLU A 154 4.93 18.44 -17.11
CA GLU A 154 4.14 17.26 -16.84
C GLU A 154 3.41 17.39 -15.50
N ARG A 155 2.10 17.67 -15.59
CA ARG A 155 1.21 17.76 -14.41
C ARG A 155 -0.13 17.12 -14.73
N GLN A 156 -0.58 16.24 -13.85
CA GLN A 156 -1.90 15.62 -13.92
C GLN A 156 -2.71 16.00 -12.69
N GLN A 157 -3.92 16.46 -12.91
CA GLN A 157 -4.91 16.76 -11.87
C GLN A 157 -6.09 15.84 -12.05
N ILE A 158 -6.50 15.15 -10.98
CA ILE A 158 -7.48 14.08 -11.01
C ILE A 158 -8.47 14.32 -9.86
N GLU A 159 -9.73 14.52 -10.21
CA GLU A 159 -10.80 14.62 -9.22
C GLU A 159 -11.24 13.22 -8.79
N LEU A 160 -11.06 12.91 -7.52
CA LEU A 160 -11.49 11.65 -6.91
C LEU A 160 -12.86 11.84 -6.27
N ASP A 161 -13.84 11.05 -6.70
CA ASP A 161 -15.23 11.12 -6.26
C ASP A 161 -15.54 10.19 -5.06
N GLY A 162 -14.55 9.48 -4.54
CA GLY A 162 -14.67 8.51 -3.46
C GLY A 162 -15.11 7.11 -3.92
N LYS A 163 -15.27 6.88 -5.24
CA LYS A 163 -15.65 5.59 -5.83
C LYS A 163 -14.48 4.82 -6.42
N GLN A 164 -13.24 5.24 -6.12
CA GLN A 164 -12.04 4.52 -6.51
C GLN A 164 -12.11 3.06 -6.03
N ALA A 165 -11.30 2.18 -6.62
CA ALA A 165 -11.24 0.78 -6.22
C ALA A 165 -11.05 0.64 -4.69
N LYS A 166 -11.94 -0.08 -4.02
CA LYS A 166 -12.03 -0.17 -2.55
C LYS A 166 -12.17 1.21 -1.85
N GLY A 167 -12.67 2.25 -2.55
CA GLY A 167 -12.81 3.61 -2.01
C GLY A 167 -11.48 4.34 -1.76
N LYS A 168 -10.35 3.77 -2.13
CA LYS A 168 -9.03 4.30 -1.79
C LYS A 168 -7.95 4.17 -2.87
N PHE A 169 -8.12 3.36 -3.91
CA PHE A 169 -7.08 3.17 -4.92
C PHE A 169 -7.46 3.80 -6.25
N TYR A 170 -6.65 4.75 -6.72
CA TYR A 170 -6.72 5.26 -8.09
C TYR A 170 -5.61 4.63 -8.92
N ASP A 171 -5.98 3.83 -9.91
CA ASP A 171 -5.06 3.12 -10.78
C ASP A 171 -4.87 3.87 -12.09
N PHE A 172 -3.67 4.39 -12.33
CA PHE A 172 -3.30 5.07 -13.58
C PHE A 172 -3.38 4.14 -14.79
N ALA A 173 -3.03 2.84 -14.61
CA ALA A 173 -3.08 1.89 -15.71
C ALA A 173 -4.51 1.62 -16.20
N VAL A 174 -5.46 1.46 -15.29
CA VAL A 174 -6.89 1.29 -15.62
C VAL A 174 -7.46 2.52 -16.31
N ASN A 175 -6.94 3.71 -15.97
CA ASN A 175 -7.35 4.98 -16.57
C ASN A 175 -6.51 5.37 -17.80
N ASN A 176 -5.71 4.46 -18.37
CA ASN A 176 -4.82 4.68 -19.50
C ASN A 176 -3.89 5.89 -19.33
N LYS A 177 -3.40 6.08 -18.10
CA LYS A 177 -2.45 7.13 -17.74
C LYS A 177 -1.09 6.53 -17.41
N ALA A 178 -0.05 7.26 -17.79
CA ALA A 178 1.34 6.91 -17.45
C ALA A 178 2.13 8.18 -17.19
N LEU A 179 3.24 8.05 -16.48
CA LEU A 179 4.24 9.07 -16.24
C LEU A 179 5.48 8.79 -17.11
N THR A 180 6.28 9.80 -17.35
CA THR A 180 7.53 9.65 -18.12
C THR A 180 8.59 8.90 -17.28
N PRO A 181 9.22 7.83 -17.81
CA PRO A 181 10.32 7.16 -17.13
C PRO A 181 11.49 8.12 -16.81
N GLY A 182 12.21 7.84 -15.73
CA GLY A 182 13.35 8.62 -15.27
C GLY A 182 13.02 9.88 -14.49
N GLY A 183 11.75 10.35 -14.54
CA GLY A 183 11.31 11.58 -13.89
C GLY A 183 11.18 11.47 -12.37
N VAL A 184 11.29 12.61 -11.68
CA VAL A 184 11.00 12.77 -10.25
C VAL A 184 9.67 13.50 -10.11
N TYR A 185 8.76 12.95 -9.33
CA TYR A 185 7.39 13.41 -9.20
C TYR A 185 7.01 13.71 -7.76
N SER A 186 6.08 14.63 -7.59
CA SER A 186 5.33 14.82 -6.35
C SER A 186 3.89 14.39 -6.57
N ALA A 187 3.36 13.52 -5.71
CA ALA A 187 1.93 13.30 -5.60
C ALA A 187 1.40 14.02 -4.36
N LYS A 188 0.30 14.78 -4.52
CA LYS A 188 -0.38 15.53 -3.46
C LYS A 188 -1.84 15.15 -3.43
N PHE A 189 -2.34 14.82 -2.23
CA PHE A 189 -3.75 14.56 -2.00
C PHE A 189 -4.12 15.06 -0.60
N LYS A 190 -5.07 16.01 -0.50
CA LYS A 190 -5.40 16.68 0.77
C LYS A 190 -4.15 17.29 1.42
N SER A 191 -3.83 16.86 2.65
CA SER A 191 -2.62 17.28 3.39
C SER A 191 -1.42 16.38 3.15
N SER A 192 -1.59 15.22 2.52
CA SER A 192 -0.51 14.27 2.26
C SER A 192 0.26 14.62 0.99
N GLN A 193 1.57 14.47 1.03
CA GLN A 193 2.46 14.61 -0.11
C GLN A 193 3.56 13.58 -0.04
N ILE A 194 3.87 12.96 -1.18
CA ILE A 194 5.01 12.06 -1.34
C ILE A 194 5.82 12.45 -2.57
N ILE A 195 7.15 12.34 -2.48
CA ILE A 195 8.05 12.53 -3.61
C ILE A 195 8.59 11.17 -4.01
N PHE A 196 8.46 10.82 -5.27
CA PHE A 196 8.91 9.53 -5.80
C PHE A 196 9.63 9.70 -7.14
N LYS A 197 10.47 8.73 -7.45
CA LYS A 197 11.13 8.63 -8.75
C LYS A 197 10.47 7.51 -9.54
N VAL A 198 10.30 7.70 -10.84
CA VAL A 198 9.99 6.62 -11.78
C VAL A 198 11.32 6.13 -12.36
N ASP A 199 11.60 4.83 -12.28
CA ASP A 199 12.82 4.25 -12.83
C ASP A 199 12.92 4.51 -14.34
N ALA A 200 14.15 4.68 -14.84
CA ALA A 200 14.36 4.98 -16.26
C ALA A 200 13.96 3.82 -17.19
N GLN A 201 13.90 2.59 -16.66
CA GLN A 201 13.49 1.39 -17.40
C GLN A 201 12.05 0.97 -17.06
N ALA A 202 11.32 1.79 -16.28
CA ALA A 202 9.94 1.52 -15.89
C ALA A 202 9.03 1.33 -17.10
N ARG A 203 8.12 0.35 -17.02
CA ARG A 203 7.21 0.00 -18.11
C ARG A 203 5.77 0.37 -17.76
N PRO A 204 4.95 0.72 -18.75
CA PRO A 204 3.53 0.94 -18.55
C PRO A 204 2.80 -0.39 -18.29
N GLY A 205 1.67 -0.32 -17.58
CA GLY A 205 0.81 -1.47 -17.37
C GLY A 205 0.29 -1.59 -15.94
N ALA A 206 -0.56 -2.60 -15.75
CA ALA A 206 -1.32 -2.78 -14.51
C ALA A 206 -0.58 -3.60 -13.45
N ALA A 207 0.40 -4.41 -13.81
CA ALA A 207 1.08 -5.32 -12.89
C ALA A 207 2.61 -5.29 -13.11
N PRO A 208 3.39 -5.67 -12.10
CA PRO A 208 2.99 -5.97 -10.72
C PRO A 208 2.55 -4.71 -9.95
N MET A 209 1.55 -4.83 -9.07
CA MET A 209 1.04 -3.67 -8.32
C MET A 209 2.11 -3.05 -7.41
N LEU A 210 2.91 -3.89 -6.77
CA LEU A 210 3.92 -3.45 -5.81
C LEU A 210 5.00 -2.58 -6.44
N SER A 211 5.36 -2.80 -7.71
CA SER A 211 6.35 -1.99 -8.42
C SER A 211 5.86 -0.57 -8.75
N ARG A 212 4.59 -0.27 -8.55
CA ARG A 212 3.95 1.01 -8.88
C ARG A 212 3.02 1.57 -7.79
N LEU A 213 3.05 0.96 -6.58
CA LEU A 213 2.23 1.38 -5.46
C LEU A 213 2.78 2.67 -4.83
N VAL A 214 1.91 3.66 -4.65
CA VAL A 214 2.16 4.93 -3.93
C VAL A 214 1.14 5.05 -2.81
N GLN A 215 1.60 5.01 -1.56
CA GLN A 215 0.76 5.16 -0.37
C GLN A 215 0.77 6.62 0.08
N MET A 216 -0.40 7.19 0.34
CA MET A 216 -0.59 8.61 0.68
C MET A 216 -1.48 8.80 1.93
N ASP A 217 -1.34 7.96 2.92
CA ASP A 217 -2.13 8.06 4.16
C ASP A 217 -1.46 8.91 5.23
#